data_a34e89211c8c7fc85d3a34c63f4dd585
#
_entry.id   a34e89211c8c7fc85d3a34c63f4dd585
#
_cell.length_a   1.000
_cell.length_b   1.000
_cell.length_c   1.000
_cell.angle_alpha   90.00
_cell.angle_beta   90.00
_cell.angle_gamma   90.00
#
_symmetry.space_group_name_H-M   'P 1'
#
loop_
_entity.id
_entity.type
_entity.pdbx_description
1 polymer ?
#
loop_
_entity_poly.entity_id
_entity_poly.type
_entity_poly.pdbx_seq_one_letter_code
_entity_poly.pdbx_strand_id
1 'polypeptide(L)'
;MKPAFIIIVFITLNTVQAQRIAFWNVENFFDCINDSTKNDDDFTPFGIKAWGRKKYDAKCIALYKVIAAINAEKPLFALGLAEVENSRVLRDLCKGTPLRFLNFDFIHHEGSDPRGIDVAFLYRPEFLQVASSHSISIDNVPHTRDILYIKAIATDTLHIFICHFPSKFGGALETEIKRYYAGRTLRHCIDTILATNNNARIIAMGDFNGEPDEKPLYESIGYDYNNPNSPITNLMLPYVNKQGSHKYREKWSIIDHIIITKNFLPNKAYIFDRPFLLIPDKNYMGQKVFRTYNGPRYLGGYSDHLPVYFNF
;
A
#
# COMPACT_ATOMS: atom_id res chain seq x y z
N MET A 1 46.79 45.58 -18.93
CA MET A 1 45.37 45.25 -18.60
C MET A 1 45.29 43.74 -18.28
N LYS A 2 44.96 43.39 -17.05
CA LYS A 2 44.78 41.98 -16.67
C LYS A 2 43.33 41.59 -16.93
N PRO A 3 43.02 40.45 -17.55
CA PRO A 3 41.63 40.05 -17.74
C PRO A 3 41.01 39.60 -16.40
N ALA A 4 39.85 40.18 -16.08
CA ALA A 4 39.04 39.77 -14.93
C ALA A 4 38.28 38.48 -15.32
N PHE A 5 38.53 37.37 -14.61
CA PHE A 5 37.76 36.16 -14.74
C PHE A 5 36.49 36.28 -13.88
N ILE A 6 35.31 36.35 -14.53
CA ILE A 6 34.02 36.27 -13.84
C ILE A 6 33.69 34.79 -13.64
N ILE A 7 33.73 34.32 -12.40
CA ILE A 7 33.25 33.01 -12.02
C ILE A 7 31.73 33.09 -11.84
N ILE A 8 30.95 32.57 -12.79
CA ILE A 8 29.51 32.41 -12.64
C ILE A 8 29.28 31.16 -11.83
N VAL A 9 28.90 31.30 -10.55
CA VAL A 9 28.46 30.21 -9.70
C VAL A 9 26.99 29.95 -10.01
N PHE A 10 26.69 28.86 -10.72
CA PHE A 10 25.32 28.36 -10.85
C PHE A 10 24.89 27.76 -9.51
N ILE A 11 24.13 28.50 -8.72
CA ILE A 11 23.40 27.99 -7.58
C ILE A 11 22.19 27.24 -8.15
N THR A 12 22.27 25.93 -8.28
CA THR A 12 21.08 25.10 -8.53
C THR A 12 20.24 25.13 -7.27
N LEU A 13 19.20 25.96 -7.26
CA LEU A 13 18.13 25.87 -6.28
C LEU A 13 17.45 24.49 -6.48
N ASN A 14 17.85 23.50 -5.71
CA ASN A 14 17.06 22.30 -5.56
C ASN A 14 15.75 22.69 -4.87
N THR A 15 14.75 23.03 -5.66
CA THR A 15 13.37 23.11 -5.15
C THR A 15 13.03 21.70 -4.63
N VAL A 16 12.84 21.58 -3.33
CA VAL A 16 12.29 20.35 -2.72
C VAL A 16 10.89 20.19 -3.31
N GLN A 17 10.81 19.44 -4.40
CA GLN A 17 9.55 19.14 -5.04
C GLN A 17 8.80 18.19 -4.08
N ALA A 18 7.59 18.60 -3.64
CA ALA A 18 6.76 17.76 -2.77
C ALA A 18 6.62 16.36 -3.38
N GLN A 19 7.07 15.37 -2.65
CA GLN A 19 7.12 13.97 -3.06
C GLN A 19 5.83 13.27 -2.62
N ARG A 20 5.42 12.24 -3.36
CA ARG A 20 4.22 11.44 -3.06
C ARG A 20 4.62 10.05 -2.63
N ILE A 21 4.03 9.60 -1.54
CA ILE A 21 4.03 8.19 -1.14
C ILE A 21 2.59 7.68 -1.16
N ALA A 22 2.38 6.44 -1.60
CA ALA A 22 1.06 5.86 -1.78
C ALA A 22 1.01 4.42 -1.26
N PHE A 23 -0.21 3.93 -1.03
CA PHE A 23 -0.51 2.53 -0.81
C PHE A 23 -1.66 2.09 -1.72
N TRP A 24 -1.60 0.84 -2.20
CA TRP A 24 -2.68 0.25 -2.99
C TRP A 24 -2.75 -1.27 -2.81
N ASN A 25 -3.90 -1.78 -2.40
CA ASN A 25 -4.23 -3.20 -2.57
C ASN A 25 -4.56 -3.43 -4.04
N VAL A 26 -3.79 -4.29 -4.70
CA VAL A 26 -3.86 -4.49 -6.16
C VAL A 26 -4.80 -5.62 -6.58
N GLU A 27 -5.56 -6.20 -5.68
CA GLU A 27 -6.50 -7.31 -5.92
C GLU A 27 -5.85 -8.50 -6.63
N ASN A 28 -5.28 -9.44 -5.85
CA ASN A 28 -4.82 -10.74 -6.34
C ASN A 28 -3.87 -10.66 -7.55
N PHE A 29 -2.71 -10.04 -7.35
CA PHE A 29 -1.68 -9.95 -8.38
C PHE A 29 -0.84 -11.22 -8.42
N PHE A 30 -1.41 -12.26 -9.04
CA PHE A 30 -0.80 -13.56 -9.28
C PHE A 30 -0.16 -13.62 -10.67
N ASP A 31 0.89 -14.44 -10.81
CA ASP A 31 1.31 -14.92 -12.12
C ASP A 31 0.36 -16.05 -12.61
N CYS A 32 0.71 -16.82 -13.61
CA CYS A 32 -0.15 -17.91 -14.11
C CYS A 32 0.47 -19.29 -13.94
N ILE A 33 1.40 -19.43 -12.98
CA ILE A 33 2.13 -20.67 -12.68
C ILE A 33 1.73 -21.10 -11.29
N ASN A 34 1.24 -22.33 -11.15
CA ASN A 34 0.85 -22.89 -9.87
C ASN A 34 2.07 -23.07 -8.95
N ASP A 35 2.00 -22.57 -7.73
CA ASP A 35 2.91 -22.91 -6.64
C ASP A 35 2.30 -24.05 -5.82
N SER A 36 2.84 -25.25 -5.97
CA SER A 36 2.36 -26.45 -5.28
C SER A 36 2.41 -26.36 -3.73
N THR A 37 3.02 -25.33 -3.17
CA THR A 37 3.09 -25.08 -1.71
C THR A 37 2.04 -24.08 -1.22
N LYS A 38 1.28 -23.47 -2.14
CA LYS A 38 0.26 -22.43 -1.88
C LYS A 38 -1.10 -22.84 -2.43
N ASN A 39 -2.15 -22.18 -1.98
CA ASN A 39 -3.52 -22.36 -2.47
C ASN A 39 -3.83 -21.31 -3.57
N ASP A 40 -3.08 -21.32 -4.65
CA ASP A 40 -3.18 -20.40 -5.78
C ASP A 40 -3.79 -21.02 -7.05
N ASP A 41 -4.21 -22.30 -6.98
CA ASP A 41 -4.77 -23.09 -8.08
C ASP A 41 -5.84 -22.35 -8.89
N ASP A 42 -6.65 -21.51 -8.22
CA ASP A 42 -7.67 -20.67 -8.85
C ASP A 42 -7.08 -19.73 -9.90
N PHE A 43 -5.86 -19.24 -9.70
CA PHE A 43 -5.15 -18.29 -10.54
C PHE A 43 -4.20 -18.93 -11.54
N THR A 44 -4.57 -20.07 -12.05
CA THR A 44 -3.88 -20.79 -13.14
C THR A 44 -4.72 -20.80 -14.42
N PRO A 45 -4.13 -21.14 -15.59
CA PRO A 45 -4.88 -21.25 -16.84
C PRO A 45 -6.05 -22.26 -16.77
N PHE A 46 -5.95 -23.27 -15.94
CA PHE A 46 -6.94 -24.33 -15.75
C PHE A 46 -7.76 -24.19 -14.47
N GLY A 47 -7.44 -23.21 -13.62
CA GLY A 47 -8.17 -22.88 -12.40
C GLY A 47 -9.50 -22.18 -12.69
N ILE A 48 -10.32 -22.01 -11.64
CA ILE A 48 -11.68 -21.41 -11.75
C ILE A 48 -11.66 -20.00 -12.33
N LYS A 49 -10.57 -19.25 -12.18
CA LYS A 49 -10.37 -17.92 -12.77
C LYS A 49 -9.93 -17.99 -14.23
N ALA A 50 -9.51 -19.16 -14.73
CA ALA A 50 -8.89 -19.33 -16.04
C ALA A 50 -7.82 -18.22 -16.27
N TRP A 51 -6.87 -18.09 -15.31
CA TRP A 51 -5.88 -17.03 -15.23
C TRP A 51 -4.67 -17.36 -16.11
N GLY A 52 -4.80 -17.14 -17.41
CA GLY A 52 -3.71 -17.36 -18.36
C GLY A 52 -2.96 -16.07 -18.69
N ARG A 53 -1.88 -16.20 -19.47
CA ARG A 53 -0.93 -15.15 -19.82
C ARG A 53 -1.59 -13.85 -20.30
N LYS A 54 -2.64 -13.94 -21.13
CA LYS A 54 -3.35 -12.75 -21.64
C LYS A 54 -3.97 -11.90 -20.52
N LYS A 55 -4.58 -12.54 -19.51
CA LYS A 55 -5.18 -11.83 -18.37
C LYS A 55 -4.10 -11.26 -17.45
N TYR A 56 -3.02 -12.02 -17.23
CA TYR A 56 -1.87 -11.58 -16.47
C TYR A 56 -1.22 -10.34 -17.08
N ASP A 57 -0.92 -10.36 -18.38
CA ASP A 57 -0.35 -9.21 -19.09
C ASP A 57 -1.29 -7.99 -19.03
N ALA A 58 -2.61 -8.21 -19.17
CA ALA A 58 -3.61 -7.16 -19.04
C ALA A 58 -3.61 -6.55 -17.63
N LYS A 59 -3.43 -7.38 -16.57
CA LYS A 59 -3.31 -6.92 -15.18
C LYS A 59 -2.06 -6.08 -14.99
N CYS A 60 -0.90 -6.52 -15.46
CA CYS A 60 0.34 -5.74 -15.40
C CYS A 60 0.18 -4.36 -16.05
N ILE A 61 -0.48 -4.29 -17.22
CA ILE A 61 -0.76 -3.02 -17.90
C ILE A 61 -1.79 -2.18 -17.14
N ALA A 62 -2.80 -2.79 -16.52
CA ALA A 62 -3.77 -2.09 -15.70
C ALA A 62 -3.10 -1.43 -14.48
N LEU A 63 -2.25 -2.18 -13.76
CA LEU A 63 -1.49 -1.67 -12.61
C LEU A 63 -0.54 -0.54 -13.05
N TYR A 64 0.21 -0.74 -14.14
CA TYR A 64 1.06 0.31 -14.72
C TYR A 64 0.28 1.62 -14.96
N LYS A 65 -0.90 1.55 -15.58
CA LYS A 65 -1.71 2.75 -15.90
C LYS A 65 -2.06 3.55 -14.65
N VAL A 66 -2.44 2.88 -13.57
CA VAL A 66 -2.79 3.54 -12.31
C VAL A 66 -1.55 4.18 -11.67
N ILE A 67 -0.44 3.45 -11.58
CA ILE A 67 0.81 3.95 -11.00
C ILE A 67 1.34 5.15 -11.82
N ALA A 68 1.29 5.07 -13.15
CA ALA A 68 1.67 6.17 -14.02
C ALA A 68 0.76 7.40 -13.83
N ALA A 69 -0.55 7.22 -13.66
CA ALA A 69 -1.49 8.31 -13.41
C ALA A 69 -1.23 8.99 -12.06
N ILE A 70 -0.95 8.22 -11.00
CA ILE A 70 -0.56 8.77 -9.68
C ILE A 70 0.73 9.59 -9.81
N ASN A 71 1.73 9.06 -10.55
CA ASN A 71 3.02 9.72 -10.75
C ASN A 71 2.90 10.99 -11.62
N ALA A 72 1.97 11.02 -12.58
CA ALA A 72 1.80 12.15 -13.49
C ALA A 72 1.30 13.42 -12.79
N GLU A 73 0.56 13.29 -11.69
CA GLU A 73 0.11 14.44 -10.89
C GLU A 73 1.22 15.03 -10.02
N LYS A 74 2.02 14.15 -9.41
CA LYS A 74 3.22 14.48 -8.64
C LYS A 74 4.16 13.27 -8.66
N PRO A 75 5.48 13.46 -8.69
CA PRO A 75 6.43 12.36 -8.66
C PRO A 75 6.14 11.38 -7.53
N LEU A 76 5.85 10.13 -7.89
CA LEU A 76 5.63 9.05 -6.96
C LEU A 76 7.00 8.53 -6.49
N PHE A 77 7.27 8.72 -5.25
CA PHE A 77 8.52 8.40 -4.59
C PHE A 77 8.58 6.92 -4.17
N ALA A 78 7.47 6.45 -3.59
CA ALA A 78 7.32 5.06 -3.16
C ALA A 78 5.85 4.64 -3.14
N LEU A 79 5.61 3.33 -3.22
CA LEU A 79 4.29 2.73 -3.24
C LEU A 79 4.29 1.41 -2.48
N GLY A 80 3.52 1.32 -1.41
CA GLY A 80 3.18 0.06 -0.77
C GLY A 80 2.12 -0.68 -1.57
N LEU A 81 2.26 -1.98 -1.69
CA LEU A 81 1.31 -2.86 -2.36
C LEU A 81 0.86 -3.97 -1.42
N ALA A 82 -0.38 -4.41 -1.56
CA ALA A 82 -0.89 -5.64 -0.96
C ALA A 82 -1.49 -6.56 -2.01
N GLU A 83 -1.61 -7.85 -1.67
CA GLU A 83 -2.06 -8.92 -2.54
C GLU A 83 -1.12 -9.17 -3.73
N VAL A 84 0.16 -9.18 -3.46
CA VAL A 84 1.23 -9.51 -4.40
C VAL A 84 1.68 -10.93 -4.15
N GLU A 85 1.74 -11.76 -5.17
CA GLU A 85 2.13 -13.16 -5.03
C GLU A 85 3.63 -13.31 -4.76
N ASN A 86 4.47 -12.78 -5.63
CA ASN A 86 5.91 -13.07 -5.59
C ASN A 86 6.77 -11.98 -6.26
N SER A 87 8.09 -12.11 -6.17
CA SER A 87 9.05 -11.19 -6.78
C SER A 87 9.00 -11.19 -8.32
N ARG A 88 8.47 -12.25 -8.96
CA ARG A 88 8.35 -12.32 -10.42
C ARG A 88 7.33 -11.32 -10.92
N VAL A 89 6.12 -11.28 -10.33
CA VAL A 89 5.07 -10.34 -10.76
C VAL A 89 5.51 -8.89 -10.59
N LEU A 90 6.30 -8.58 -9.55
CA LEU A 90 6.87 -7.25 -9.33
C LEU A 90 7.93 -6.90 -10.39
N ARG A 91 8.78 -7.85 -10.75
CA ARG A 91 9.77 -7.67 -11.83
C ARG A 91 9.07 -7.43 -13.17
N ASP A 92 8.05 -8.21 -13.48
CA ASP A 92 7.27 -8.07 -14.72
C ASP A 92 6.55 -6.71 -14.74
N LEU A 93 6.01 -6.25 -13.61
CA LEU A 93 5.42 -4.93 -13.50
C LEU A 93 6.46 -3.82 -13.69
N CYS A 94 7.56 -3.85 -12.94
CA CYS A 94 8.55 -2.76 -12.94
C CYS A 94 9.42 -2.73 -14.19
N LYS A 95 9.77 -3.88 -14.77
CA LYS A 95 10.71 -4.00 -15.89
C LYS A 95 10.03 -4.42 -17.21
N GLY A 96 8.94 -5.17 -17.13
CA GLY A 96 8.18 -5.66 -18.29
C GLY A 96 7.15 -4.67 -18.84
N THR A 97 6.77 -3.63 -18.06
CA THR A 97 5.85 -2.56 -18.49
C THR A 97 6.59 -1.25 -18.74
N PRO A 98 5.93 -0.19 -19.24
CA PRO A 98 6.53 1.13 -19.33
C PRO A 98 6.94 1.75 -17.98
N LEU A 99 6.59 1.15 -16.82
CA LEU A 99 7.14 1.56 -15.52
C LEU A 99 8.67 1.52 -15.47
N ARG A 100 9.32 0.71 -16.33
CA ARG A 100 10.79 0.67 -16.47
C ARG A 100 11.43 2.05 -16.70
N PHE A 101 10.67 2.99 -17.29
CA PHE A 101 11.15 4.37 -17.51
C PHE A 101 11.06 5.26 -16.26
N LEU A 102 10.35 4.83 -15.23
CA LEU A 102 10.27 5.51 -13.93
C LEU A 102 11.28 4.95 -12.92
N ASN A 103 12.09 3.97 -13.32
CA ASN A 103 13.18 3.39 -12.54
C ASN A 103 12.78 2.90 -11.14
N PHE A 104 11.59 2.27 -11.02
CA PHE A 104 11.22 1.62 -9.78
C PHE A 104 12.06 0.36 -9.54
N ASP A 105 12.47 0.20 -8.28
CA ASP A 105 12.94 -1.04 -7.68
C ASP A 105 11.92 -1.51 -6.64
N PHE A 106 12.08 -2.71 -6.09
CA PHE A 106 11.11 -3.27 -5.18
C PHE A 106 11.73 -4.10 -4.04
N ILE A 107 10.98 -4.21 -2.95
CA ILE A 107 11.23 -5.10 -1.82
C ILE A 107 10.01 -5.99 -1.66
N HIS A 108 10.25 -7.27 -1.53
CA HIS A 108 9.28 -8.30 -1.24
C HIS A 108 9.93 -9.41 -0.42
N HIS A 109 9.22 -9.91 0.56
CA HIS A 109 9.60 -11.08 1.35
C HIS A 109 8.42 -12.06 1.33
N GLU A 110 8.70 -13.31 1.03
CA GLU A 110 7.70 -14.38 1.06
C GLU A 110 7.19 -14.58 2.49
N GLY A 111 5.88 -14.64 2.63
CA GLY A 111 5.19 -14.82 3.90
C GLY A 111 4.54 -16.19 4.06
N SER A 112 3.86 -16.36 5.20
CA SER A 112 3.23 -17.62 5.58
C SER A 112 1.74 -17.72 5.18
N ASP A 113 1.17 -16.74 4.48
CA ASP A 113 -0.23 -16.80 4.01
C ASP A 113 -0.40 -17.99 3.06
N PRO A 114 -1.36 -18.90 3.34
CA PRO A 114 -1.56 -20.10 2.52
C PRO A 114 -1.95 -19.81 1.07
N ARG A 115 -2.51 -18.63 0.78
CA ARG A 115 -2.88 -18.23 -0.58
C ARG A 115 -1.68 -17.77 -1.42
N GLY A 116 -0.51 -17.58 -0.78
CA GLY A 116 0.66 -17.05 -1.44
C GLY A 116 0.52 -15.57 -1.82
N ILE A 117 -0.12 -14.75 -1.00
CA ILE A 117 -0.18 -13.30 -1.19
C ILE A 117 0.49 -12.58 -0.05
N ASP A 118 1.27 -11.59 -0.39
CA ASP A 118 2.08 -10.81 0.53
C ASP A 118 1.90 -9.31 0.30
N VAL A 119 2.68 -8.53 1.04
CA VAL A 119 2.86 -7.11 0.83
C VAL A 119 4.19 -6.84 0.15
N ALA A 120 4.27 -5.76 -0.61
CA ALA A 120 5.48 -5.34 -1.30
C ALA A 120 5.67 -3.83 -1.22
N PHE A 121 6.87 -3.36 -1.51
CA PHE A 121 7.21 -1.96 -1.54
C PHE A 121 7.98 -1.62 -2.80
N LEU A 122 7.40 -0.77 -3.66
CA LEU A 122 8.07 -0.18 -4.81
C LEU A 122 8.68 1.16 -4.39
N TYR A 123 9.89 1.44 -4.83
CA TYR A 123 10.55 2.71 -4.54
C TYR A 123 11.46 3.14 -5.70
N ARG A 124 11.77 4.43 -5.75
CA ARG A 124 12.70 4.97 -6.75
C ARG A 124 14.06 5.22 -6.08
N PRO A 125 15.11 4.47 -6.49
CA PRO A 125 16.44 4.55 -5.86
C PRO A 125 17.07 5.95 -5.90
N GLU A 126 16.70 6.79 -6.86
CA GLU A 126 17.18 8.17 -6.94
C GLU A 126 16.62 9.08 -5.84
N PHE A 127 15.55 8.66 -5.14
CA PHE A 127 14.94 9.41 -4.06
C PHE A 127 15.05 8.74 -2.70
N LEU A 128 15.19 7.42 -2.67
CA LEU A 128 15.12 6.63 -1.45
C LEU A 128 16.17 5.52 -1.44
N GLN A 129 17.13 5.61 -0.55
CA GLN A 129 18.09 4.55 -0.32
C GLN A 129 17.57 3.59 0.76
N VAL A 130 17.35 2.33 0.42
CA VAL A 130 16.95 1.31 1.40
C VAL A 130 18.19 0.85 2.18
N ALA A 131 18.15 1.01 3.50
CA ALA A 131 19.22 0.59 4.40
C ALA A 131 19.00 -0.85 4.90
N SER A 132 17.76 -1.24 5.18
CA SER A 132 17.40 -2.61 5.57
C SER A 132 15.91 -2.85 5.39
N SER A 133 15.53 -4.13 5.25
CA SER A 133 14.14 -4.57 5.27
C SER A 133 14.01 -5.97 5.89
N HIS A 134 12.88 -6.25 6.51
CA HIS A 134 12.53 -7.59 6.99
C HIS A 134 11.02 -7.73 7.17
N SER A 135 10.55 -8.97 7.20
CA SER A 135 9.18 -9.33 7.58
C SER A 135 9.04 -9.41 9.09
N ILE A 136 7.87 -9.01 9.58
CA ILE A 136 7.49 -9.10 11.00
C ILE A 136 6.21 -9.93 11.06
N SER A 137 6.31 -11.11 11.63
CA SER A 137 5.17 -12.01 11.81
C SER A 137 4.22 -11.45 12.88
N ILE A 138 2.92 -11.66 12.67
CA ILE A 138 1.90 -11.18 13.61
C ILE A 138 1.76 -12.18 14.75
N ASP A 139 1.99 -11.71 15.97
CA ASP A 139 1.87 -12.52 17.18
C ASP A 139 0.46 -13.12 17.30
N ASN A 140 0.39 -14.39 17.70
CA ASN A 140 -0.85 -15.13 17.93
C ASN A 140 -1.81 -15.24 16.72
N VAL A 141 -1.34 -14.95 15.52
CA VAL A 141 -2.11 -15.08 14.27
C VAL A 141 -1.26 -15.83 13.24
N PRO A 142 -1.13 -17.16 13.36
CA PRO A 142 -0.36 -17.94 12.39
C PRO A 142 -1.00 -17.91 11.01
N HIS A 143 -0.20 -18.16 9.99
CA HIS A 143 -0.66 -18.30 8.60
C HIS A 143 -1.40 -17.05 8.06
N THR A 144 -0.87 -15.87 8.37
CA THR A 144 -1.33 -14.60 7.81
C THR A 144 -0.16 -13.84 7.17
N ARG A 145 -0.47 -12.73 6.49
CA ARG A 145 0.55 -11.86 5.90
C ARG A 145 1.37 -11.20 6.99
N ASP A 146 2.67 -11.21 6.82
CA ASP A 146 3.59 -10.48 7.66
C ASP A 146 3.49 -8.96 7.41
N ILE A 147 3.90 -8.16 8.37
CA ILE A 147 4.12 -6.73 8.18
C ILE A 147 5.52 -6.56 7.57
N LEU A 148 5.63 -5.89 6.43
CA LEU A 148 6.92 -5.57 5.83
C LEU A 148 7.46 -4.28 6.44
N TYR A 149 8.61 -4.36 7.10
CA TYR A 149 9.34 -3.21 7.60
C TYR A 149 10.48 -2.83 6.66
N ILE A 150 10.62 -1.53 6.42
CA ILE A 150 11.71 -0.94 5.63
C ILE A 150 12.31 0.23 6.41
N LYS A 151 13.62 0.21 6.60
CA LYS A 151 14.40 1.37 7.01
C LYS A 151 15.05 1.98 5.79
N ALA A 152 14.74 3.22 5.50
CA ALA A 152 15.24 3.88 4.31
C ALA A 152 15.75 5.30 4.62
N ILE A 153 16.59 5.82 3.75
CA ILE A 153 17.19 7.16 3.85
C ILE A 153 16.74 7.96 2.63
N ALA A 154 16.08 9.09 2.90
CA ALA A 154 15.82 10.15 1.94
C ALA A 154 16.67 11.36 2.36
N THR A 155 16.08 12.50 2.70
CA THR A 155 16.77 13.57 3.43
C THR A 155 17.00 13.18 4.89
N ASP A 156 16.07 12.39 5.46
CA ASP A 156 16.10 11.83 6.81
C ASP A 156 15.89 10.32 6.78
N THR A 157 16.12 9.66 7.92
CA THR A 157 15.74 8.26 8.09
C THR A 157 14.23 8.13 8.19
N LEU A 158 13.67 7.28 7.34
CA LEU A 158 12.27 6.89 7.33
C LEU A 158 12.13 5.44 7.78
N HIS A 159 11.17 5.18 8.66
CA HIS A 159 10.73 3.86 9.06
C HIS A 159 9.37 3.59 8.43
N ILE A 160 9.30 2.64 7.50
CA ILE A 160 8.09 2.40 6.70
C ILE A 160 7.58 1.00 7.01
N PHE A 161 6.29 0.88 7.30
CA PHE A 161 5.59 -0.39 7.49
C PHE A 161 4.53 -0.54 6.41
N ILE A 162 4.53 -1.67 5.69
CA ILE A 162 3.47 -2.05 4.76
C ILE A 162 2.68 -3.18 5.38
N CYS A 163 1.36 -2.98 5.50
CA CYS A 163 0.46 -3.85 6.23
C CYS A 163 -0.64 -4.41 5.31
N HIS A 164 -1.02 -5.68 5.58
CA HIS A 164 -2.27 -6.22 5.08
C HIS A 164 -2.88 -7.10 6.18
N PHE A 165 -3.75 -6.51 6.99
CA PHE A 165 -4.33 -7.15 8.17
C PHE A 165 -5.35 -8.24 7.79
N PRO A 166 -5.65 -9.18 8.71
CA PRO A 166 -6.65 -10.22 8.49
C PRO A 166 -8.01 -9.67 8.08
N SER A 167 -8.57 -10.21 6.99
CA SER A 167 -9.86 -9.77 6.45
C SER A 167 -11.03 -10.16 7.36
N LYS A 168 -12.20 -9.57 7.10
CA LYS A 168 -13.47 -9.92 7.76
C LYS A 168 -14.11 -11.20 7.19
N PHE A 169 -13.45 -11.87 6.25
CA PHE A 169 -13.92 -13.15 5.70
C PHE A 169 -13.95 -14.23 6.78
N GLY A 170 -15.06 -14.97 6.84
CA GLY A 170 -15.31 -15.97 7.91
C GLY A 170 -16.01 -15.39 9.16
N GLY A 171 -16.40 -14.10 9.12
CA GLY A 171 -17.10 -13.43 10.22
C GLY A 171 -16.33 -12.23 10.77
N ALA A 172 -17.01 -11.09 10.88
CA ALA A 172 -16.39 -9.85 11.33
C ALA A 172 -15.93 -9.93 12.79
N LEU A 173 -16.74 -10.55 13.66
CA LEU A 173 -16.44 -10.74 15.08
C LEU A 173 -15.33 -11.79 15.28
N GLU A 174 -15.41 -12.92 14.57
CA GLU A 174 -14.45 -14.02 14.65
C GLU A 174 -13.05 -13.61 14.23
N THR A 175 -12.97 -12.64 13.32
CA THR A 175 -11.68 -12.11 12.81
C THR A 175 -11.21 -10.84 13.50
N GLU A 176 -12.02 -10.25 14.38
CA GLU A 176 -11.72 -9.01 15.11
C GLU A 176 -10.45 -9.16 15.94
N ILE A 177 -10.36 -10.24 16.71
CA ILE A 177 -9.20 -10.51 17.57
C ILE A 177 -7.89 -10.61 16.75
N LYS A 178 -7.95 -11.13 15.52
CA LYS A 178 -6.78 -11.22 14.65
C LYS A 178 -6.29 -9.83 14.21
N ARG A 179 -7.22 -8.93 13.88
CA ARG A 179 -6.89 -7.52 13.57
C ARG A 179 -6.35 -6.77 14.78
N TYR A 180 -6.88 -7.07 15.97
CA TYR A 180 -6.36 -6.52 17.23
C TYR A 180 -4.89 -6.92 17.45
N TYR A 181 -4.54 -8.21 17.29
CA TYR A 181 -3.15 -8.66 17.42
C TYR A 181 -2.24 -8.05 16.36
N ALA A 182 -2.70 -7.93 15.12
CA ALA A 182 -1.94 -7.27 14.06
C ALA A 182 -1.64 -5.80 14.42
N GLY A 183 -2.64 -5.08 14.95
CA GLY A 183 -2.46 -3.71 15.44
C GLY A 183 -1.50 -3.62 16.61
N ARG A 184 -1.55 -4.57 17.56
CA ARG A 184 -0.62 -4.65 18.71
C ARG A 184 0.83 -4.89 18.25
N THR A 185 1.02 -5.78 17.30
CA THR A 185 2.35 -6.06 16.72
C THR A 185 2.91 -4.80 16.05
N LEU A 186 2.12 -4.13 15.20
CA LEU A 186 2.52 -2.86 14.58
C LEU A 186 2.87 -1.80 15.65
N ARG A 187 2.02 -1.65 16.66
CA ARG A 187 2.24 -0.67 17.75
C ARG A 187 3.53 -0.96 18.51
N HIS A 188 3.80 -2.19 18.85
CA HIS A 188 5.03 -2.59 19.53
C HIS A 188 6.28 -2.20 18.72
N CYS A 189 6.25 -2.41 17.41
CA CYS A 189 7.35 -2.00 16.53
C CYS A 189 7.52 -0.47 16.51
N ILE A 190 6.43 0.29 16.44
CA ILE A 190 6.45 1.75 16.48
C ILE A 190 7.03 2.24 17.82
N ASP A 191 6.58 1.70 18.94
CA ASP A 191 7.05 2.08 20.27
C ASP A 191 8.54 1.78 20.46
N THR A 192 9.01 0.64 19.95
CA THR A 192 10.43 0.27 19.99
C THR A 192 11.30 1.30 19.25
N ILE A 193 10.86 1.77 18.10
CA ILE A 193 11.57 2.81 17.33
C ILE A 193 11.53 4.14 18.09
N LEU A 194 10.37 4.55 18.59
CA LEU A 194 10.19 5.82 19.32
C LEU A 194 10.94 5.83 20.67
N ALA A 195 11.13 4.68 21.30
CA ALA A 195 11.94 4.56 22.53
C ALA A 195 13.44 4.86 22.26
N THR A 196 13.93 4.56 21.06
CA THR A 196 15.32 4.87 20.66
C THR A 196 15.47 6.27 20.09
N ASN A 197 14.44 6.77 19.40
CA ASN A 197 14.40 8.11 18.83
C ASN A 197 12.95 8.64 18.82
N ASN A 198 12.62 9.47 19.80
CA ASN A 198 11.28 10.05 19.96
C ASN A 198 10.85 10.97 18.79
N ASN A 199 11.82 11.41 17.96
CA ASN A 199 11.59 12.19 16.75
C ASN A 199 11.66 11.33 15.47
N ALA A 200 11.65 9.99 15.59
CA ALA A 200 11.67 9.12 14.43
C ALA A 200 10.50 9.40 13.47
N ARG A 201 10.79 9.42 12.18
CA ARG A 201 9.79 9.59 11.12
C ARG A 201 9.28 8.21 10.71
N ILE A 202 8.05 7.89 11.11
CA ILE A 202 7.43 6.59 10.87
C ILE A 202 6.20 6.75 9.98
N ILE A 203 6.07 5.87 9.00
CA ILE A 203 4.92 5.74 8.10
C ILE A 203 4.46 4.28 8.17
N ALA A 204 3.21 4.04 8.58
CA ALA A 204 2.56 2.75 8.43
C ALA A 204 1.39 2.90 7.47
N MET A 205 1.38 2.13 6.40
CA MET A 205 0.32 2.16 5.40
C MET A 205 -0.07 0.75 4.98
N GLY A 206 -1.34 0.56 4.62
CA GLY A 206 -1.82 -0.79 4.33
C GLY A 206 -3.31 -0.88 4.19
N ASP A 207 -3.77 -2.09 3.83
CA ASP A 207 -5.13 -2.55 3.98
C ASP A 207 -5.29 -3.11 5.41
N PHE A 208 -5.96 -2.35 6.27
CA PHE A 208 -6.19 -2.72 7.67
C PHE A 208 -7.48 -3.54 7.86
N ASN A 209 -8.23 -3.78 6.78
CA ASN A 209 -9.47 -4.56 6.77
C ASN A 209 -10.51 -4.10 7.82
N GLY A 210 -10.48 -2.83 8.19
CA GLY A 210 -11.39 -2.17 9.09
C GLY A 210 -11.31 -0.65 8.95
N GLU A 211 -12.37 0.05 9.35
CA GLU A 211 -12.38 1.53 9.31
C GLU A 211 -11.56 2.11 10.48
N PRO A 212 -10.98 3.32 10.37
CA PRO A 212 -10.11 3.89 11.40
C PRO A 212 -10.79 4.10 12.76
N ASP A 213 -12.12 4.18 12.81
CA ASP A 213 -12.92 4.31 14.02
C ASP A 213 -13.36 2.96 14.60
N GLU A 214 -12.96 1.83 13.99
CA GLU A 214 -13.25 0.51 14.55
C GLU A 214 -12.36 0.22 15.76
N LYS A 215 -13.00 -0.23 16.85
CA LYS A 215 -12.39 -0.49 18.16
C LYS A 215 -11.12 -1.34 18.09
N PRO A 216 -11.09 -2.49 17.37
CA PRO A 216 -9.88 -3.32 17.32
C PRO A 216 -8.67 -2.57 16.74
N LEU A 217 -8.86 -1.58 15.90
CA LEU A 217 -7.77 -0.84 15.27
C LEU A 217 -7.31 0.34 16.14
N TYR A 218 -8.22 1.23 16.57
CA TYR A 218 -7.78 2.38 17.32
C TYR A 218 -7.27 2.03 18.72
N GLU A 219 -7.79 0.99 19.37
CA GLU A 219 -7.28 0.53 20.67
C GLU A 219 -5.94 -0.19 20.56
N SER A 220 -5.77 -1.04 19.54
CA SER A 220 -4.55 -1.83 19.39
C SER A 220 -3.37 -1.01 18.88
N ILE A 221 -3.60 -0.14 17.91
CA ILE A 221 -2.54 0.69 17.29
C ILE A 221 -2.34 1.96 18.13
N GLY A 222 -3.41 2.51 18.74
CA GLY A 222 -3.33 3.64 19.64
C GLY A 222 -3.01 4.97 18.98
N TYR A 223 -3.53 5.21 17.76
CA TYR A 223 -3.47 6.54 17.14
C TYR A 223 -4.48 7.52 17.78
N ASP A 224 -4.49 8.76 17.34
CA ASP A 224 -5.11 9.90 18.01
C ASP A 224 -6.65 9.98 17.92
N TYR A 225 -7.35 8.94 17.51
CA TYR A 225 -8.82 8.90 17.44
C TYR A 225 -9.50 9.24 18.79
N ASN A 226 -9.01 8.64 19.87
CA ASN A 226 -9.48 8.88 21.23
C ASN A 226 -8.35 9.26 22.22
N ASN A 227 -7.15 9.49 21.71
CA ASN A 227 -5.98 9.90 22.48
C ASN A 227 -5.23 11.03 21.77
N PRO A 228 -5.59 12.30 22.00
CA PRO A 228 -4.94 13.44 21.34
C PRO A 228 -3.44 13.55 21.65
N ASN A 229 -2.95 12.90 22.71
CA ASN A 229 -1.53 12.88 23.07
C ASN A 229 -0.76 11.73 22.40
N SER A 230 -1.41 10.89 21.58
CA SER A 230 -0.71 9.86 20.83
C SER A 230 0.40 10.47 19.97
N PRO A 231 1.60 9.85 19.88
CA PRO A 231 2.68 10.32 18.99
C PRO A 231 2.39 10.07 17.52
N ILE A 232 1.35 9.28 17.20
CA ILE A 232 0.97 8.91 15.84
C ILE A 232 -0.46 9.34 15.53
N THR A 233 -0.72 9.63 14.25
CA THR A 233 -2.03 10.03 13.74
C THR A 233 -2.42 9.17 12.52
N ASN A 234 -3.71 8.86 12.40
CA ASN A 234 -4.25 8.21 11.22
C ASN A 234 -4.87 9.25 10.30
N LEU A 235 -4.21 9.49 9.15
CA LEU A 235 -4.62 10.51 8.18
C LEU A 235 -5.94 10.20 7.47
N MET A 236 -6.45 8.98 7.61
CA MET A 236 -7.70 8.56 6.96
C MET A 236 -8.94 8.75 7.86
N LEU A 237 -8.78 9.10 9.15
CA LEU A 237 -9.89 9.42 10.05
C LEU A 237 -10.91 10.42 9.48
N PRO A 238 -10.52 11.49 8.79
CA PRO A 238 -11.47 12.47 8.23
C PRO A 238 -12.40 11.90 7.15
N TYR A 239 -12.11 10.72 6.60
CA TYR A 239 -12.88 10.07 5.52
C TYR A 239 -13.98 9.12 6.03
N VAL A 240 -13.93 8.73 7.30
CA VAL A 240 -14.95 7.86 7.91
C VAL A 240 -16.35 8.40 7.65
N ASN A 241 -17.25 7.54 7.15
CA ASN A 241 -18.63 7.86 6.76
C ASN A 241 -18.79 8.95 5.68
N LYS A 242 -17.72 9.31 4.94
CA LYS A 242 -17.76 10.31 3.86
C LYS A 242 -17.32 9.75 2.52
N GLN A 243 -16.19 9.04 2.51
CA GLN A 243 -15.60 8.42 1.32
C GLN A 243 -14.94 7.11 1.72
N GLY A 244 -14.68 6.25 0.75
CA GLY A 244 -14.02 4.97 1.00
C GLY A 244 -13.01 4.63 -0.09
N SER A 245 -12.07 3.80 0.26
CA SER A 245 -11.14 3.16 -0.68
C SER A 245 -11.68 1.85 -1.24
N HIS A 246 -12.62 1.22 -0.56
CA HIS A 246 -13.26 -0.03 -0.94
C HIS A 246 -14.78 0.06 -0.82
N LYS A 247 -15.52 -0.57 -1.77
CA LYS A 247 -16.98 -0.63 -1.71
C LYS A 247 -17.47 -2.07 -1.57
N TYR A 248 -18.24 -2.31 -0.50
CA TYR A 248 -18.96 -3.56 -0.31
C TYR A 248 -20.47 -3.29 -0.26
N ARG A 249 -21.20 -3.87 -1.22
CA ARG A 249 -22.63 -3.58 -1.44
C ARG A 249 -22.86 -2.08 -1.65
N GLU A 250 -23.72 -1.44 -0.83
CA GLU A 250 -24.03 0.00 -0.86
C GLU A 250 -22.99 0.87 -0.14
N LYS A 251 -22.19 0.27 0.78
CA LYS A 251 -21.33 1.03 1.67
C LYS A 251 -19.90 1.18 1.11
N TRP A 252 -19.44 2.42 1.00
CA TRP A 252 -18.03 2.74 0.89
C TRP A 252 -17.38 2.74 2.28
N SER A 253 -16.25 2.08 2.40
CA SER A 253 -15.47 2.01 3.64
C SER A 253 -14.03 2.40 3.37
N ILE A 254 -13.44 3.15 4.30
CA ILE A 254 -12.02 3.49 4.26
C ILE A 254 -11.24 2.45 5.07
N ILE A 255 -10.75 1.41 4.39
CA ILE A 255 -10.02 0.30 5.02
C ILE A 255 -8.53 0.32 4.69
N ASP A 256 -8.12 1.15 3.73
CA ASP A 256 -6.73 1.44 3.41
C ASP A 256 -6.28 2.67 4.19
N HIS A 257 -5.29 2.51 5.08
CA HIS A 257 -4.88 3.57 6.00
C HIS A 257 -3.47 4.09 5.71
N ILE A 258 -3.23 5.32 6.15
CA ILE A 258 -1.91 5.94 6.27
C ILE A 258 -1.79 6.50 7.68
N ILE A 259 -0.92 5.92 8.49
CA ILE A 259 -0.63 6.31 9.87
C ILE A 259 0.80 6.84 9.90
N ILE A 260 1.00 7.99 10.52
CA ILE A 260 2.31 8.64 10.58
C ILE A 260 2.61 9.15 11.99
N THR A 261 3.88 9.36 12.29
CA THR A 261 4.29 10.14 13.46
C THR A 261 3.95 11.62 13.27
N LYS A 262 3.58 12.33 14.35
CA LYS A 262 3.12 13.73 14.30
C LYS A 262 4.19 14.75 13.89
N ASN A 263 5.43 14.36 13.77
CA ASN A 263 6.51 15.21 13.25
C ASN A 263 6.55 15.29 11.70
N PHE A 264 5.66 14.58 11.00
CA PHE A 264 5.41 14.85 9.58
C PHE A 264 4.43 16.02 9.43
N LEU A 265 4.83 17.15 8.84
CA LEU A 265 4.00 18.34 8.64
C LEU A 265 4.09 18.85 7.20
N PRO A 266 3.01 19.40 6.64
CA PRO A 266 1.59 19.27 6.94
C PRO A 266 1.04 17.95 6.42
N ASN A 267 0.08 17.33 7.13
CA ASN A 267 -0.28 15.93 6.95
C ASN A 267 -1.74 15.77 6.53
N LYS A 268 -1.94 15.62 5.24
CA LYS A 268 -3.24 15.27 4.67
C LYS A 268 -3.06 14.13 3.68
N ALA A 269 -3.82 13.05 3.87
CA ALA A 269 -3.91 11.96 2.91
C ALA A 269 -5.11 12.17 1.97
N TYR A 270 -5.12 11.43 0.87
CA TYR A 270 -6.12 11.50 -0.20
C TYR A 270 -6.43 10.10 -0.72
N ILE A 271 -7.63 9.92 -1.26
CA ILE A 271 -8.03 8.76 -2.04
C ILE A 271 -7.85 9.12 -3.52
N PHE A 272 -7.23 8.23 -4.29
CA PHE A 272 -7.06 8.41 -5.73
C PHE A 272 -8.26 7.81 -6.48
N ASP A 273 -9.33 8.59 -6.60
CA ASP A 273 -10.66 8.20 -7.10
C ASP A 273 -10.95 8.66 -8.54
N ARG A 274 -9.99 8.51 -9.43
CA ARG A 274 -10.14 8.97 -10.82
C ARG A 274 -11.24 8.21 -11.56
N PRO A 275 -11.98 8.88 -12.48
CA PRO A 275 -13.15 8.29 -13.17
C PRO A 275 -12.88 6.96 -13.85
N PHE A 276 -11.67 6.73 -14.38
CA PHE A 276 -11.34 5.47 -15.04
C PHE A 276 -11.23 4.26 -14.08
N LEU A 277 -11.10 4.51 -12.77
CA LEU A 277 -11.11 3.47 -11.72
C LEU A 277 -12.51 3.07 -11.30
N LEU A 278 -13.53 3.76 -11.76
CA LEU A 278 -14.90 3.62 -11.29
C LEU A 278 -15.83 3.20 -12.44
N ILE A 279 -16.83 2.40 -12.12
CA ILE A 279 -17.90 2.02 -13.03
C ILE A 279 -19.27 2.20 -12.33
N PRO A 280 -20.37 2.37 -13.09
CA PRO A 280 -21.70 2.39 -12.50
C PRO A 280 -22.00 1.09 -11.75
N ASP A 281 -22.57 1.19 -10.56
CA ASP A 281 -23.01 0.04 -9.81
C ASP A 281 -24.44 -0.35 -10.23
N LYS A 282 -24.57 -1.49 -10.90
CA LYS A 282 -25.88 -1.96 -11.41
C LYS A 282 -26.77 -2.54 -10.31
N ASN A 283 -26.22 -2.89 -9.17
CA ASN A 283 -26.95 -3.53 -8.07
C ASN A 283 -27.29 -2.55 -6.95
N TYR A 284 -26.45 -1.52 -6.78
CA TYR A 284 -26.57 -0.51 -5.74
C TYR A 284 -26.39 0.88 -6.37
N MET A 285 -26.83 1.92 -5.72
CA MET A 285 -26.74 3.27 -6.26
C MET A 285 -25.29 3.76 -6.40
N GLY A 286 -25.07 4.64 -7.37
CA GLY A 286 -23.81 5.35 -7.61
C GLY A 286 -22.78 4.52 -8.38
N GLN A 287 -21.53 4.65 -7.97
CA GLN A 287 -20.38 4.01 -8.61
C GLN A 287 -19.74 2.99 -7.68
N LYS A 288 -18.99 2.07 -8.24
CA LYS A 288 -18.09 1.13 -7.54
C LYS A 288 -16.75 1.04 -8.23
N VAL A 289 -15.77 0.52 -7.54
CA VAL A 289 -14.44 0.29 -8.09
C VAL A 289 -14.49 -0.71 -9.24
N PHE A 290 -13.74 -0.43 -10.32
CA PHE A 290 -13.61 -1.33 -11.46
C PHE A 290 -12.58 -2.41 -11.16
N ARG A 291 -13.03 -3.47 -10.52
CA ARG A 291 -12.22 -4.60 -10.06
C ARG A 291 -11.87 -5.60 -11.17
N THR A 292 -10.86 -6.42 -10.92
CA THR A 292 -10.38 -7.44 -11.87
C THR A 292 -11.39 -8.58 -12.03
N TYR A 293 -11.97 -9.05 -10.92
CA TYR A 293 -12.96 -10.14 -10.91
C TYR A 293 -14.18 -9.79 -10.06
N ASN A 294 -15.31 -10.40 -10.39
CA ASN A 294 -16.47 -10.52 -9.53
C ASN A 294 -16.88 -12.00 -9.42
N GLY A 295 -16.53 -12.63 -8.30
CA GLY A 295 -16.55 -14.09 -8.20
C GLY A 295 -15.63 -14.72 -9.26
N PRO A 296 -16.10 -15.71 -10.05
CA PRO A 296 -15.31 -16.31 -11.13
C PRO A 296 -15.26 -15.46 -12.41
N ARG A 297 -16.14 -14.44 -12.52
CA ARG A 297 -16.27 -13.64 -13.73
C ARG A 297 -15.16 -12.60 -13.86
N TYR A 298 -14.35 -12.69 -14.91
CA TYR A 298 -13.36 -11.69 -15.27
C TYR A 298 -14.02 -10.40 -15.78
N LEU A 299 -13.64 -9.27 -15.21
CA LEU A 299 -14.11 -7.93 -15.58
C LEU A 299 -13.04 -7.11 -16.29
N GLY A 300 -11.75 -7.41 -16.04
CA GLY A 300 -10.62 -6.73 -16.66
C GLY A 300 -10.37 -5.32 -16.13
N GLY A 301 -10.81 -5.03 -14.90
CA GLY A 301 -10.55 -3.76 -14.22
C GLY A 301 -9.20 -3.73 -13.53
N TYR A 302 -9.04 -2.80 -12.59
CA TYR A 302 -7.77 -2.47 -11.95
C TYR A 302 -7.59 -3.17 -10.61
N SER A 303 -8.51 -2.93 -9.68
CA SER A 303 -8.55 -3.50 -8.32
C SER A 303 -9.94 -3.25 -7.74
N ASP A 304 -10.28 -3.89 -6.63
CA ASP A 304 -11.45 -3.57 -5.80
C ASP A 304 -11.16 -2.51 -4.74
N HIS A 305 -9.92 -2.03 -4.67
CA HIS A 305 -9.50 -0.90 -3.85
C HIS A 305 -9.08 0.29 -4.70
N LEU A 306 -9.32 1.51 -4.17
CA LEU A 306 -8.73 2.75 -4.67
C LEU A 306 -7.41 3.02 -3.95
N PRO A 307 -6.36 3.49 -4.65
CA PRO A 307 -5.13 3.89 -3.99
C PRO A 307 -5.34 5.03 -3.00
N VAL A 308 -4.58 5.02 -1.91
CA VAL A 308 -4.48 6.13 -0.95
C VAL A 308 -3.07 6.72 -0.97
N TYR A 309 -2.93 8.02 -0.77
CA TYR A 309 -1.63 8.67 -0.82
C TYR A 309 -1.56 9.93 0.05
N PHE A 310 -0.34 10.35 0.38
CA PHE A 310 -0.07 11.70 0.91
C PHE A 310 1.18 12.30 0.25
N ASN A 311 1.32 13.62 0.39
CA ASN A 311 2.48 14.34 -0.11
C ASN A 311 3.26 14.93 1.07
N PHE A 312 4.58 14.89 1.04
CA PHE A 312 5.46 15.41 2.08
C PHE A 312 6.72 16.09 1.51
#